data_f01ab6be21d6a33a444d11720f83aab4
#
_entry.id   f01ab6be21d6a33a444d11720f83aab4
#
_cell.length_a   1.000
_cell.length_b   1.000
_cell.length_c   1.000
_cell.angle_alpha   90.00
_cell.angle_beta   90.00
_cell.angle_gamma   90.00
#
_symmetry.space_group_name_H-M   'P 1'
#
loop_
_entity.id
_entity.type
_entity.pdbx_description
1 polymer ?
#
loop_
_entity_poly.entity_id
_entity_poly.type
_entity_poly.pdbx_seq_one_letter_code
_entity_poly.pdbx_strand_id
1 'polypeptide(L)'
;ADHPHPDGPANLRGAIEVAATQRGGGAFVHFGGATLPARGLRKRHTTDLDAFDVPVSLRRPMPVPAAPLDGLFVPILRAWPGDDGTVAHLVASKSPDGVIVEALGAGNVSDGTGEALRDMLRRGIPVVIATSTPYGAVTFAYGGAGGGSTLGDLGALPAGHLSPGQARIALL
;
A
#
# COMPACT_ATOMS: atom_id res chain seq x y z
N ALA A 1 -24.49 -9.53 3.49
CA ALA A 1 -25.37 -10.40 4.30
C ALA A 1 -26.83 -10.31 3.84
N ASP A 2 -27.25 -9.17 3.30
CA ASP A 2 -28.67 -8.89 2.99
C ASP A 2 -29.07 -9.19 1.53
N HIS A 3 -28.20 -9.80 0.75
CA HIS A 3 -28.48 -10.25 -0.62
C HIS A 3 -29.22 -11.60 -0.60
N PRO A 4 -30.23 -11.83 -1.48
CA PRO A 4 -30.95 -13.12 -1.55
C PRO A 4 -30.05 -14.35 -1.76
N HIS A 5 -28.91 -14.15 -2.40
CA HIS A 5 -27.89 -15.17 -2.61
C HIS A 5 -26.52 -14.65 -2.16
N PRO A 6 -26.24 -14.62 -0.84
CA PRO A 6 -24.98 -14.10 -0.31
C PRO A 6 -23.81 -15.02 -0.67
N ASP A 7 -22.73 -14.44 -1.16
CA ASP A 7 -21.47 -15.14 -1.50
C ASP A 7 -20.64 -15.51 -0.26
N GLY A 8 -20.85 -14.83 0.87
CA GLY A 8 -20.08 -15.00 2.09
C GLY A 8 -19.97 -16.45 2.60
N PRO A 9 -21.07 -17.21 2.73
CA PRO A 9 -21.01 -18.60 3.17
C PRO A 9 -20.17 -19.51 2.29
N ALA A 10 -20.23 -19.33 0.96
CA ALA A 10 -19.44 -20.09 0.00
C ALA A 10 -17.94 -19.72 0.11
N ASN A 11 -17.64 -18.42 0.19
CA ASN A 11 -16.28 -17.92 0.36
C ASN A 11 -15.64 -18.42 1.66
N LEU A 12 -16.39 -18.40 2.78
CA LEU A 12 -15.90 -18.92 4.07
C LEU A 12 -15.62 -20.43 4.03
N ARG A 13 -16.52 -21.21 3.43
CA ARG A 13 -16.31 -22.66 3.31
C ARG A 13 -15.07 -22.96 2.48
N GLY A 14 -14.93 -22.35 1.31
CA GLY A 14 -13.76 -22.53 0.46
C GLY A 14 -12.46 -22.08 1.13
N ALA A 15 -12.48 -20.98 1.91
CA ALA A 15 -11.32 -20.54 2.67
C ALA A 15 -10.87 -21.58 3.72
N ILE A 16 -11.83 -22.23 4.43
CA ILE A 16 -11.55 -23.28 5.41
C ILE A 16 -10.96 -24.51 4.70
N GLU A 17 -11.54 -24.94 3.58
CA GLU A 17 -11.05 -26.07 2.80
C GLU A 17 -9.61 -25.85 2.31
N VAL A 18 -9.33 -24.65 1.78
CA VAL A 18 -7.97 -24.25 1.36
C VAL A 18 -7.02 -24.28 2.56
N ALA A 19 -7.39 -23.67 3.69
CA ALA A 19 -6.55 -23.66 4.89
C ALA A 19 -6.23 -25.07 5.43
N ALA A 20 -7.18 -26.00 5.30
CA ALA A 20 -7.00 -27.38 5.74
C ALA A 20 -6.14 -28.24 4.80
N THR A 21 -6.11 -27.92 3.50
CA THR A 21 -5.48 -28.75 2.47
C THR A 21 -4.19 -28.19 1.93
N GLN A 22 -4.02 -26.87 1.95
CA GLN A 22 -2.85 -26.21 1.37
C GLN A 22 -1.59 -26.46 2.21
N ARG A 23 -0.57 -27.04 1.57
CA ARG A 23 0.76 -27.21 2.15
C ARG A 23 1.64 -26.03 1.76
N GLY A 24 2.28 -25.44 2.76
CA GLY A 24 3.11 -24.24 2.56
C GLY A 24 2.44 -22.99 3.13
N GLY A 25 3.09 -22.30 4.03
CA GLY A 25 2.52 -21.16 4.73
C GLY A 25 2.34 -19.95 3.80
N GLY A 26 1.49 -19.01 4.20
CA GLY A 26 1.20 -17.77 3.49
C GLY A 26 -0.15 -17.23 3.94
N ALA A 27 -0.43 -15.99 3.51
CA ALA A 27 -1.75 -15.39 3.62
C ALA A 27 -2.39 -15.40 2.23
N PHE A 28 -3.64 -15.84 2.15
CA PHE A 28 -4.39 -15.93 0.91
C PHE A 28 -5.77 -15.32 1.10
N VAL A 29 -6.37 -14.88 0.02
CA VAL A 29 -7.78 -14.49 -0.07
C VAL A 29 -8.50 -15.53 -0.90
N HIS A 30 -9.58 -16.12 -0.34
CA HIS A 30 -10.50 -16.96 -1.08
C HIS A 30 -11.79 -16.19 -1.34
N PHE A 31 -12.11 -15.97 -2.61
CA PHE A 31 -13.28 -15.19 -3.01
C PHE A 31 -13.75 -15.61 -4.41
N GLY A 32 -15.08 -15.76 -4.60
CA GLY A 32 -15.66 -16.11 -5.89
C GLY A 32 -15.13 -17.43 -6.48
N GLY A 33 -14.72 -18.39 -5.60
CA GLY A 33 -14.14 -19.66 -6.01
C GLY A 33 -12.64 -19.61 -6.35
N ALA A 34 -12.01 -18.44 -6.35
CA ALA A 34 -10.57 -18.27 -6.57
C ALA A 34 -9.81 -18.12 -5.25
N THR A 35 -8.60 -18.68 -5.19
CA THR A 35 -7.65 -18.50 -4.08
C THR A 35 -6.42 -17.78 -4.59
N LEU A 36 -6.19 -16.59 -4.08
CA LEU A 36 -5.13 -15.70 -4.54
C LEU A 36 -4.20 -15.33 -3.38
N PRO A 37 -2.87 -15.15 -3.62
CA PRO A 37 -1.97 -14.66 -2.60
C PRO A 37 -2.39 -13.26 -2.14
N ALA A 38 -2.39 -13.01 -0.81
CA ALA A 38 -2.80 -11.74 -0.26
C ALA A 38 -1.81 -10.60 -0.58
N ARG A 39 -0.50 -10.94 -0.69
CA ARG A 39 0.52 -9.95 -1.02
C ARG A 39 0.46 -9.58 -2.51
N GLY A 40 0.29 -8.29 -2.80
CA GLY A 40 0.11 -7.76 -4.16
C GLY A 40 -1.33 -7.83 -4.66
N LEU A 41 -2.25 -8.42 -3.88
CA LEU A 41 -3.66 -8.50 -4.25
C LEU A 41 -4.28 -7.10 -4.34
N ARG A 42 -5.10 -6.88 -5.37
CA ARG A 42 -5.88 -5.66 -5.56
C ARG A 42 -7.34 -6.01 -5.83
N LYS A 43 -8.25 -5.26 -5.24
CA LYS A 43 -9.65 -5.35 -5.60
C LYS A 43 -9.90 -4.47 -6.83
N ARG A 44 -10.29 -5.09 -7.95
CA ARG A 44 -10.51 -4.43 -9.25
C ARG A 44 -11.97 -4.03 -9.48
N HIS A 45 -12.91 -4.67 -8.77
CA HIS A 45 -14.33 -4.39 -8.92
C HIS A 45 -15.03 -4.38 -7.56
N THR A 46 -16.02 -3.50 -7.39
CA THR A 46 -16.72 -3.28 -6.10
C THR A 46 -17.65 -4.42 -5.73
N THR A 47 -18.31 -5.04 -6.68
CA THR A 47 -19.41 -6.00 -6.47
C THR A 47 -19.27 -7.32 -7.21
N ASP A 48 -18.39 -7.41 -8.22
CA ASP A 48 -18.21 -8.61 -9.01
C ASP A 48 -17.66 -9.78 -8.16
N LEU A 49 -18.03 -11.01 -8.50
CA LEU A 49 -17.45 -12.21 -7.89
C LEU A 49 -16.01 -12.44 -8.33
N ASP A 50 -15.65 -12.07 -9.57
CA ASP A 50 -14.25 -11.97 -10.02
C ASP A 50 -13.68 -10.58 -9.69
N ALA A 51 -13.66 -10.26 -8.41
CA ALA A 51 -13.37 -8.91 -7.93
C ALA A 51 -11.89 -8.64 -7.63
N PHE A 52 -11.04 -9.66 -7.65
CA PHE A 52 -9.65 -9.52 -7.24
C PHE A 52 -8.67 -9.86 -8.35
N ASP A 53 -7.53 -9.18 -8.33
CA ASP A 53 -6.43 -9.35 -9.27
C ASP A 53 -5.09 -9.31 -8.52
N VAL A 54 -4.10 -10.06 -9.04
CA VAL A 54 -2.71 -10.05 -8.57
C VAL A 54 -1.83 -9.66 -9.75
N PRO A 55 -1.60 -8.35 -9.98
CA PRO A 55 -0.86 -7.86 -11.14
C PRO A 55 0.54 -8.45 -11.26
N VAL A 56 1.19 -8.72 -10.12
CA VAL A 56 2.53 -9.29 -10.06
C VAL A 56 2.63 -10.23 -8.86
N SER A 57 3.15 -11.43 -9.08
CA SER A 57 3.46 -12.35 -8.00
C SER A 57 4.67 -11.84 -7.21
N LEU A 58 4.45 -11.47 -5.96
CA LEU A 58 5.50 -10.95 -5.08
C LEU A 58 6.08 -12.06 -4.21
N ARG A 59 7.40 -12.02 -4.01
CA ARG A 59 8.08 -12.94 -3.09
C ARG A 59 7.50 -12.79 -1.68
N ARG A 60 7.39 -13.92 -0.99
CA ARG A 60 7.06 -13.93 0.44
C ARG A 60 8.13 -13.16 1.21
N PRO A 61 7.75 -12.22 2.09
CA PRO A 61 8.71 -11.54 2.95
C PRO A 61 9.30 -12.52 3.96
N MET A 62 10.46 -12.17 4.50
CA MET A 62 10.98 -12.89 5.66
C MET A 62 10.04 -12.66 6.86
N PRO A 63 9.84 -13.67 7.71
CA PRO A 63 9.12 -13.49 8.96
C PRO A 63 9.81 -12.42 9.82
N VAL A 64 9.00 -11.55 10.40
CA VAL A 64 9.45 -10.57 11.40
C VAL A 64 8.85 -10.94 12.76
N PRO A 65 9.51 -10.65 13.88
CA PRO A 65 8.93 -10.83 15.19
C PRO A 65 7.62 -10.05 15.33
N ALA A 66 6.64 -10.64 16.00
CA ALA A 66 5.42 -9.91 16.33
C ALA A 66 5.75 -8.77 17.32
N ALA A 67 5.23 -7.57 17.04
CA ALA A 67 5.37 -6.42 17.91
C ALA A 67 4.00 -5.74 18.07
N PRO A 68 3.76 -5.07 19.22
CA PRO A 68 2.58 -4.23 19.37
C PRO A 68 2.59 -3.10 18.35
N LEU A 69 1.45 -2.84 17.73
CA LEU A 69 1.26 -1.74 16.77
C LEU A 69 0.44 -0.59 17.37
N ASP A 70 0.05 -0.72 18.64
CA ASP A 70 -0.74 0.27 19.35
C ASP A 70 0.02 1.59 19.49
N GLY A 71 -0.66 2.68 19.17
CA GLY A 71 -0.11 4.02 19.26
C GLY A 71 0.74 4.47 18.07
N LEU A 72 1.07 3.61 17.13
CA LEU A 72 1.80 3.99 15.92
C LEU A 72 0.91 4.82 14.97
N PHE A 73 1.38 5.99 14.60
CA PHE A 73 0.73 6.89 13.67
C PHE A 73 1.43 6.86 12.30
N VAL A 74 0.93 6.02 11.41
CA VAL A 74 1.43 5.89 10.02
C VAL A 74 0.28 6.19 9.05
N PRO A 75 0.05 7.47 8.68
CA PRO A 75 -0.99 7.88 7.76
C PRO A 75 -0.65 7.54 6.30
N ILE A 76 -1.69 7.50 5.46
CA ILE A 76 -1.57 7.46 4.00
C ILE A 76 -1.96 8.84 3.47
N LEU A 77 -1.02 9.53 2.84
CA LEU A 77 -1.25 10.78 2.12
C LEU A 77 -1.52 10.46 0.65
N ARG A 78 -2.59 11.01 0.11
CA ARG A 78 -2.90 10.87 -1.31
C ARG A 78 -2.57 12.15 -2.04
N ALA A 79 -1.80 12.04 -3.12
CA ALA A 79 -1.57 13.15 -4.06
C ALA A 79 -2.75 13.28 -5.03
N TRP A 80 -3.10 14.53 -5.38
CA TRP A 80 -4.13 14.83 -6.38
C TRP A 80 -3.72 16.06 -7.21
N PRO A 81 -4.32 16.27 -8.40
CA PRO A 81 -4.09 17.47 -9.18
C PRO A 81 -4.54 18.73 -8.40
N GLY A 82 -3.64 19.72 -8.28
CA GLY A 82 -3.88 20.93 -7.48
C GLY A 82 -3.53 20.81 -6.00
N ASP A 83 -2.93 19.70 -5.57
CA ASP A 83 -2.34 19.57 -4.24
C ASP A 83 -1.21 20.59 -4.06
N ASP A 84 -1.28 21.39 -3.00
CA ASP A 84 -0.30 22.44 -2.66
C ASP A 84 0.64 22.03 -1.51
N GLY A 85 0.49 20.80 -0.98
CA GLY A 85 1.26 20.29 0.14
C GLY A 85 0.72 20.60 1.54
N THR A 86 -0.36 21.40 1.65
CA THR A 86 -0.94 21.79 2.96
C THR A 86 -1.21 20.57 3.85
N VAL A 87 -1.81 19.49 3.30
CA VAL A 87 -2.12 18.28 4.08
C VAL A 87 -0.83 17.57 4.51
N ALA A 88 0.18 17.51 3.66
CA ALA A 88 1.46 16.90 3.98
C ALA A 88 2.18 17.65 5.12
N HIS A 89 2.17 19.00 5.11
CA HIS A 89 2.71 19.82 6.20
C HIS A 89 1.94 19.64 7.51
N LEU A 90 0.61 19.52 7.47
CA LEU A 90 -0.20 19.21 8.65
C LEU A 90 0.15 17.85 9.25
N VAL A 91 0.35 16.83 8.42
CA VAL A 91 0.79 15.51 8.89
C VAL A 91 2.21 15.58 9.46
N ALA A 92 3.14 16.28 8.80
CA ALA A 92 4.51 16.47 9.28
C ALA A 92 4.55 17.13 10.68
N SER A 93 3.64 18.08 10.95
CA SER A 93 3.54 18.75 12.25
C SER A 93 3.13 17.82 13.40
N LYS A 94 2.50 16.67 13.09
CA LYS A 94 2.12 15.65 14.08
C LYS A 94 3.22 14.64 14.39
N SER A 95 4.38 14.76 13.75
CA SER A 95 5.52 13.85 13.93
C SER A 95 5.08 12.38 13.80
N PRO A 96 4.63 11.94 12.62
CA PRO A 96 4.21 10.56 12.43
C PRO A 96 5.39 9.59 12.58
N ASP A 97 5.12 8.34 12.95
CA ASP A 97 6.12 7.27 13.02
C ASP A 97 6.57 6.78 11.64
N GLY A 98 5.81 7.12 10.61
CA GLY A 98 6.12 6.90 9.20
C GLY A 98 4.99 7.44 8.32
N VAL A 99 5.23 7.58 7.03
CA VAL A 99 4.23 8.07 6.08
C VAL A 99 4.24 7.22 4.82
N ILE A 100 3.06 6.85 4.37
CA ILE A 100 2.86 6.29 3.03
C ILE A 100 2.30 7.40 2.14
N VAL A 101 2.86 7.56 0.96
CA VAL A 101 2.37 8.51 -0.03
C VAL A 101 1.78 7.75 -1.21
N GLU A 102 0.49 7.92 -1.44
CA GLU A 102 -0.18 7.46 -2.65
C GLU A 102 0.05 8.50 -3.75
N ALA A 103 1.18 8.37 -4.42
CA ALA A 103 1.67 9.33 -5.40
C ALA A 103 1.01 9.16 -6.78
N LEU A 104 1.23 10.13 -7.66
CA LEU A 104 0.79 10.09 -9.04
C LEU A 104 1.77 9.29 -9.92
N GLY A 105 1.24 8.46 -10.81
CA GLY A 105 2.02 7.69 -11.77
C GLY A 105 3.14 6.87 -11.14
N ALA A 106 4.37 7.09 -11.56
CA ALA A 106 5.55 6.34 -11.11
C ALA A 106 6.15 6.81 -9.77
N GLY A 107 5.49 7.73 -9.06
CA GLY A 107 5.93 8.17 -7.73
C GLY A 107 6.11 9.68 -7.57
N ASN A 108 5.36 10.50 -8.30
CA ASN A 108 5.47 11.96 -8.23
C ASN A 108 4.39 12.57 -7.33
N VAL A 109 4.73 13.67 -6.70
CA VAL A 109 3.86 14.52 -5.90
C VAL A 109 4.00 15.99 -6.31
N SER A 110 3.19 16.88 -5.76
CA SER A 110 3.38 18.32 -5.90
C SER A 110 4.69 18.78 -5.25
N ASP A 111 5.20 19.93 -5.66
CA ASP A 111 6.40 20.53 -5.06
C ASP A 111 6.21 20.78 -3.55
N GLY A 112 5.03 21.29 -3.15
CA GLY A 112 4.72 21.53 -1.74
C GLY A 112 4.67 20.25 -0.90
N THR A 113 4.06 19.19 -1.43
CA THR A 113 4.10 17.86 -0.79
C THR A 113 5.55 17.34 -0.73
N GLY A 114 6.33 17.48 -1.81
CA GLY A 114 7.74 17.11 -1.84
C GLY A 114 8.57 17.83 -0.78
N GLU A 115 8.29 19.10 -0.51
CA GLU A 115 8.95 19.87 0.56
C GLU A 115 8.66 19.30 1.95
N ALA A 116 7.39 19.01 2.23
CA ALA A 116 6.99 18.40 3.51
C ALA A 116 7.63 17.01 3.69
N LEU A 117 7.66 16.20 2.64
CA LEU A 117 8.28 14.86 2.69
C LEU A 117 9.81 14.94 2.92
N ARG A 118 10.49 15.90 2.30
CA ARG A 118 11.92 16.14 2.54
C ARG A 118 12.20 16.54 3.98
N ASP A 119 11.35 17.36 4.58
CA ASP A 119 11.48 17.71 6.01
C ASP A 119 11.30 16.45 6.89
N MET A 120 10.29 15.63 6.63
CA MET A 120 10.09 14.37 7.36
C MET A 120 11.31 13.45 7.24
N LEU A 121 11.85 13.24 6.02
CA LEU A 121 13.04 12.42 5.79
C LEU A 121 14.26 12.93 6.54
N ARG A 122 14.52 14.25 6.55
CA ARG A 122 15.61 14.86 7.33
C ARG A 122 15.45 14.66 8.83
N ARG A 123 14.22 14.55 9.32
CA ARG A 123 13.92 14.26 10.73
C ARG A 123 13.96 12.76 11.04
N GLY A 124 14.33 11.91 10.07
CA GLY A 124 14.41 10.46 10.23
C GLY A 124 13.05 9.76 10.19
N ILE A 125 11.98 10.41 9.74
CA ILE A 125 10.66 9.81 9.60
C ILE A 125 10.64 9.00 8.30
N PRO A 126 10.37 7.69 8.34
CA PRO A 126 10.30 6.85 7.16
C PRO A 126 9.19 7.32 6.21
N VAL A 127 9.52 7.47 4.93
CA VAL A 127 8.58 7.81 3.86
C VAL A 127 8.58 6.70 2.82
N VAL A 128 7.42 6.11 2.55
CA VAL A 128 7.24 5.09 1.50
C VAL A 128 6.35 5.65 0.41
N ILE A 129 6.85 5.65 -0.82
CA ILE A 129 6.11 6.11 -2.00
C ILE A 129 5.44 4.92 -2.68
N ALA A 130 4.13 4.90 -2.67
CA ALA A 130 3.25 3.98 -3.39
C ALA A 130 2.55 4.71 -4.53
N THR A 131 1.72 4.03 -5.29
CA THR A 131 0.94 4.62 -6.39
C THR A 131 -0.52 4.18 -6.36
N SER A 132 -1.42 5.07 -6.78
CA SER A 132 -2.82 4.74 -7.07
C SER A 132 -2.98 3.92 -8.34
N THR A 133 -1.98 3.92 -9.22
CA THR A 133 -2.01 3.18 -10.49
C THR A 133 -2.01 1.67 -10.20
N PRO A 134 -2.98 0.91 -10.75
CA PRO A 134 -3.11 -0.51 -10.43
C PRO A 134 -1.96 -1.37 -10.97
N TYR A 135 -1.35 -0.96 -12.08
CA TYR A 135 -0.27 -1.69 -12.75
C TYR A 135 1.00 -0.87 -12.83
N GLY A 136 2.14 -1.52 -12.83
CA GLY A 136 3.46 -0.89 -12.80
C GLY A 136 4.00 -0.69 -11.39
N ALA A 137 5.32 -0.59 -11.29
CA ALA A 137 6.01 -0.32 -10.03
C ALA A 137 6.30 1.17 -9.87
N VAL A 138 6.43 1.62 -8.63
CA VAL A 138 7.08 2.90 -8.32
C VAL A 138 8.56 2.77 -8.63
N THR A 139 9.10 3.62 -9.53
CA THR A 139 10.46 3.49 -10.07
C THR A 139 11.36 4.71 -9.84
N PHE A 140 10.84 5.80 -9.24
CA PHE A 140 11.60 7.03 -9.00
C PHE A 140 12.25 7.60 -10.28
N ALA A 141 11.48 7.65 -11.37
CA ALA A 141 11.99 8.02 -12.69
C ALA A 141 12.22 9.53 -12.88
N TYR A 142 11.60 10.37 -12.08
CA TYR A 142 11.56 11.81 -12.29
C TYR A 142 12.20 12.57 -11.13
N GLY A 143 12.96 13.63 -11.46
CA GLY A 143 13.54 14.58 -10.51
C GLY A 143 12.61 15.78 -10.23
N GLY A 144 13.15 16.81 -9.57
CA GLY A 144 12.41 18.01 -9.16
C GLY A 144 11.96 17.93 -7.71
N ALA A 145 11.34 19.00 -7.20
CA ALA A 145 10.99 19.14 -5.78
C ALA A 145 10.02 18.04 -5.31
N GLY A 146 9.05 17.65 -6.14
CA GLY A 146 8.11 16.57 -5.90
C GLY A 146 8.42 15.27 -6.65
N GLY A 147 9.61 15.17 -7.26
CA GLY A 147 10.01 14.01 -8.04
C GLY A 147 10.49 12.84 -7.18
N GLY A 148 10.07 11.63 -7.56
CA GLY A 148 10.43 10.41 -6.83
C GLY A 148 11.95 10.19 -6.72
N SER A 149 12.73 10.51 -7.77
CA SER A 149 14.21 10.38 -7.72
C SER A 149 14.80 11.26 -6.63
N THR A 150 14.41 12.53 -6.56
CA THR A 150 14.89 13.45 -5.52
C THR A 150 14.52 12.98 -4.11
N LEU A 151 13.32 12.44 -3.92
CA LEU A 151 12.90 11.88 -2.64
C LEU A 151 13.65 10.59 -2.31
N GLY A 152 13.93 9.75 -3.31
CA GLY A 152 14.71 8.52 -3.16
C GLY A 152 16.16 8.79 -2.75
N ASP A 153 16.80 9.82 -3.32
CA ASP A 153 18.15 10.26 -2.94
C ASP A 153 18.22 10.71 -1.45
N LEU A 154 17.10 11.15 -0.90
CA LEU A 154 16.97 11.51 0.52
C LEU A 154 16.54 10.34 1.42
N GLY A 155 16.36 9.15 0.88
CA GLY A 155 16.02 7.95 1.63
C GLY A 155 14.57 7.55 1.61
N ALA A 156 13.71 8.15 0.77
CA ALA A 156 12.37 7.61 0.55
C ALA A 156 12.43 6.22 -0.10
N LEU A 157 11.52 5.34 0.30
CA LEU A 157 11.48 3.96 -0.15
C LEU A 157 10.38 3.76 -1.20
N PRO A 158 10.65 3.10 -2.34
CA PRO A 158 9.61 2.76 -3.29
C PRO A 158 8.81 1.54 -2.77
N ALA A 159 7.49 1.62 -2.78
CA ALA A 159 6.63 0.48 -2.43
C ALA A 159 6.65 -0.63 -3.50
N GLY A 160 7.28 -0.37 -4.65
CA GLY A 160 7.29 -1.29 -5.78
C GLY A 160 5.86 -1.52 -6.29
N HIS A 161 5.40 -2.75 -6.22
CA HIS A 161 4.05 -3.16 -6.64
C HIS A 161 3.01 -3.20 -5.50
N LEU A 162 3.38 -2.85 -4.27
CA LEU A 162 2.42 -2.83 -3.16
C LEU A 162 1.44 -1.67 -3.31
N SER A 163 0.18 -1.92 -3.00
CA SER A 163 -0.80 -0.83 -2.84
C SER A 163 -0.45 0.02 -1.61
N PRO A 164 -0.96 1.27 -1.50
CA PRO A 164 -0.70 2.10 -0.33
C PRO A 164 -1.03 1.43 1.00
N GLY A 165 -2.16 0.71 1.07
CA GLY A 165 -2.54 -0.05 2.26
C GLY A 165 -1.58 -1.18 2.58
N GLN A 166 -1.12 -1.92 1.57
CA GLN A 166 -0.13 -2.99 1.75
C GLN A 166 1.26 -2.45 2.11
N ALA A 167 1.65 -1.32 1.52
CA ALA A 167 2.90 -0.63 1.86
C ALA A 167 2.89 -0.20 3.34
N ARG A 168 1.73 0.28 3.84
CA ARG A 168 1.56 0.63 5.26
C ARG A 168 1.77 -0.57 6.17
N ILE A 169 1.16 -1.71 5.86
CA ILE A 169 1.36 -2.93 6.65
C ILE A 169 2.81 -3.45 6.56
N ALA A 170 3.48 -3.22 5.44
CA ALA A 170 4.89 -3.63 5.28
C ALA A 170 5.87 -2.70 6.01
N LEU A 171 5.48 -1.45 6.31
CA LEU A 171 6.28 -0.51 7.08
C LEU A 171 6.13 -0.71 8.60
N LEU A 172 4.90 -1.06 9.04
CA LEU A 172 4.58 -1.40 10.44
C LEU A 172 5.25 -2.71 10.89
#